data_89009ddbe84c91d7c1657208b13c5f5f
#
_entry.id   89009ddbe84c91d7c1657208b13c5f5f
#
_cell.length_a   1.000
_cell.length_b   1.000
_cell.length_c   1.000
_cell.angle_alpha   90.00
_cell.angle_beta   90.00
_cell.angle_gamma   90.00
#
_symmetry.space_group_name_H-M   'P 1'
#
loop_
_entity.id
_entity.type
_entity.pdbx_description
1 polymer ?
#
loop_
_entity_poly.entity_id
_entity_poly.type
_entity_poly.pdbx_seq_one_letter_code
_entity_poly.pdbx_strand_id
1 'polypeptide(L)'
;KLTEVAPFTVDLLLPSGAENLNYVLYTDESPYKMQREWLDRLPFDIYSVNVHTGAKRLIGRSYRTAPKWSVNGKWAVMYDPIAQVWNKFDGATGKVVNISDAIGYPMFMESYDKPAPAPAYGIAGWTADGNNVFLYDAYDWWKIDLTGERQPECLTKGYGRKHGKSIRKMTSNIDKDVFQKDEKVIVSLWDKDTMDEGVYQLDMKGRLRKLMEGNYVYTIHRFSDNHEYCVWNRQNVSEFRDLWWSKSDFSNPVKVTNANPQQA
;
A
#
# COMPACT_ATOMS: atom_id res chain seq x y z
N LYS A 1 11.91 -33.55 0.50
CA LYS A 1 13.34 -33.35 0.78
C LYS A 1 13.50 -31.93 1.30
N LEU A 2 13.98 -31.78 2.54
CA LEU A 2 14.31 -30.47 3.08
C LEU A 2 15.58 -29.98 2.37
N THR A 3 15.51 -28.80 1.77
CA THR A 3 16.65 -28.14 1.13
C THR A 3 17.11 -27.00 2.05
N GLU A 4 18.38 -26.95 2.39
CA GLU A 4 18.97 -25.81 3.06
C GLU A 4 18.98 -24.62 2.10
N VAL A 5 18.19 -23.60 2.42
CA VAL A 5 17.97 -22.45 1.52
C VAL A 5 19.06 -21.41 1.72
N ALA A 6 19.43 -21.11 2.96
CA ALA A 6 20.52 -20.21 3.31
C ALA A 6 21.03 -20.45 4.75
N PRO A 7 22.31 -20.15 5.03
CA PRO A 7 22.93 -20.39 6.34
C PRO A 7 22.59 -19.34 7.41
N PHE A 8 21.87 -18.26 7.09
CA PHE A 8 21.57 -17.14 7.98
C PHE A 8 20.12 -16.68 7.86
N THR A 9 19.76 -15.71 8.70
CA THR A 9 18.40 -15.16 8.84
C THR A 9 17.79 -14.85 7.48
N VAL A 10 16.84 -15.67 7.09
CA VAL A 10 16.06 -15.47 5.87
C VAL A 10 14.60 -15.47 6.24
N ASP A 11 13.87 -14.54 5.66
CA ASP A 11 12.42 -14.55 5.76
C ASP A 11 11.85 -15.29 4.55
N LEU A 12 11.19 -16.40 4.84
CA LEU A 12 10.48 -17.17 3.84
C LEU A 12 9.12 -16.53 3.56
N LEU A 13 8.93 -16.09 2.33
CA LEU A 13 7.71 -15.42 1.88
C LEU A 13 6.79 -16.45 1.22
N LEU A 14 5.89 -17.01 2.02
CA LEU A 14 4.89 -17.96 1.55
C LEU A 14 3.57 -17.26 1.26
N PRO A 15 2.90 -17.57 0.15
CA PRO A 15 1.54 -17.11 -0.08
C PRO A 15 0.56 -17.88 0.80
N SER A 16 -0.46 -17.20 1.30
CA SER A 16 -1.58 -17.84 1.97
C SER A 16 -2.55 -18.41 0.93
N GLY A 17 -2.97 -19.67 1.09
CA GLY A 17 -4.03 -20.28 0.27
C GLY A 17 -3.67 -20.61 -1.18
N ALA A 18 -2.38 -20.62 -1.52
CA ALA A 18 -1.97 -20.98 -2.88
C ALA A 18 -1.96 -22.48 -3.10
N GLU A 19 -2.69 -22.93 -4.10
CA GLU A 19 -2.60 -24.29 -4.64
C GLU A 19 -1.62 -24.29 -5.84
N ASN A 20 -0.80 -25.34 -5.95
CA ASN A 20 0.07 -25.60 -7.10
C ASN A 20 1.16 -24.55 -7.40
N LEU A 21 1.84 -24.05 -6.36
CA LEU A 21 3.05 -23.24 -6.56
C LEU A 21 4.24 -24.11 -6.94
N ASN A 22 4.94 -23.69 -7.99
CA ASN A 22 6.24 -24.29 -8.37
C ASN A 22 7.40 -23.51 -7.75
N TYR A 23 7.18 -22.28 -7.32
CA TYR A 23 8.21 -21.40 -6.78
C TYR A 23 7.72 -20.63 -5.54
N VAL A 24 8.61 -20.48 -4.60
CA VAL A 24 8.45 -19.63 -3.41
C VAL A 24 9.58 -18.60 -3.36
N LEU A 25 9.40 -17.56 -2.55
CA LEU A 25 10.38 -16.49 -2.38
C LEU A 25 10.98 -16.51 -0.99
N TYR A 26 12.24 -16.10 -0.88
CA TYR A 26 12.84 -15.71 0.39
C TYR A 26 13.72 -14.47 0.22
N THR A 27 13.94 -13.77 1.33
CA THR A 27 14.85 -12.62 1.39
C THR A 27 16.13 -13.01 2.16
N ASP A 28 17.25 -12.44 1.77
CA ASP A 28 18.56 -12.67 2.40
C ASP A 28 19.28 -11.34 2.65
N GLU A 29 19.47 -10.97 3.92
CA GLU A 29 20.20 -9.79 4.36
C GLU A 29 21.71 -10.02 4.47
N SER A 30 22.17 -11.27 4.36
CA SER A 30 23.57 -11.63 4.60
C SER A 30 24.59 -10.80 3.82
N PRO A 31 24.34 -10.43 2.54
CA PRO A 31 25.27 -9.61 1.79
C PRO A 31 25.48 -8.21 2.36
N TYR A 32 24.53 -7.72 3.17
CA TYR A 32 24.48 -6.35 3.67
C TYR A 32 24.76 -6.22 5.17
N LYS A 33 25.00 -7.31 5.87
CA LYS A 33 25.13 -7.34 7.35
C LYS A 33 26.17 -6.36 7.90
N MET A 34 27.24 -6.07 7.14
CA MET A 34 28.28 -5.12 7.54
C MET A 34 27.80 -3.66 7.51
N GLN A 35 26.66 -3.39 6.88
CA GLN A 35 26.07 -2.05 6.81
C GLN A 35 25.10 -1.75 7.95
N ARG A 36 24.89 -2.69 8.88
CA ARG A 36 23.91 -2.59 9.98
C ARG A 36 24.12 -1.37 10.88
N GLU A 37 25.39 -0.98 11.08
CA GLU A 37 25.74 0.16 11.92
C GLU A 37 25.39 1.54 11.30
N TRP A 38 25.14 1.58 10.00
CA TRP A 38 24.93 2.83 9.26
C TRP A 38 23.57 2.97 8.63
N LEU A 39 22.78 1.89 8.60
CA LEU A 39 21.46 1.88 7.94
C LEU A 39 20.36 1.60 8.95
N ASP A 40 19.29 2.39 8.92
CA ASP A 40 18.07 2.18 9.71
C ASP A 40 17.43 0.82 9.41
N ARG A 41 17.53 0.38 8.16
CA ARG A 41 17.05 -0.92 7.69
C ARG A 41 18.03 -1.49 6.69
N LEU A 42 18.43 -2.73 6.90
CA LEU A 42 19.26 -3.44 5.94
C LEU A 42 18.48 -3.73 4.66
N PRO A 43 19.11 -3.55 3.51
CA PRO A 43 18.58 -4.11 2.28
C PRO A 43 18.73 -5.64 2.30
N PHE A 44 18.04 -6.31 1.40
CA PHE A 44 18.11 -7.75 1.21
C PHE A 44 18.06 -8.10 -0.28
N ASP A 45 18.61 -9.24 -0.60
CA ASP A 45 18.44 -9.88 -1.89
C ASP A 45 17.20 -10.78 -1.88
N ILE A 46 16.53 -10.89 -3.02
CA ILE A 46 15.34 -11.74 -3.19
C ILE A 46 15.70 -12.91 -4.07
N TYR A 47 15.40 -14.09 -3.58
CA TYR A 47 15.60 -15.35 -4.29
C TYR A 47 14.28 -16.06 -4.53
N SER A 48 14.15 -16.69 -5.68
CA SER A 48 13.13 -17.69 -5.95
C SER A 48 13.69 -19.09 -5.76
N VAL A 49 12.87 -19.99 -5.22
CA VAL A 49 13.22 -21.41 -5.05
C VAL A 49 12.16 -22.26 -5.70
N ASN A 50 12.58 -23.16 -6.59
CA ASN A 50 11.69 -24.19 -7.13
C ASN A 50 11.42 -25.24 -6.06
N VAL A 51 10.14 -25.42 -5.68
CA VAL A 51 9.75 -26.29 -4.56
C VAL A 51 9.99 -27.78 -4.83
N HIS A 52 10.08 -28.18 -6.09
CA HIS A 52 10.28 -29.58 -6.47
C HIS A 52 11.76 -29.96 -6.56
N THR A 53 12.60 -29.05 -7.04
CA THR A 53 14.02 -29.31 -7.29
C THR A 53 14.94 -28.72 -6.23
N GLY A 54 14.47 -27.73 -5.47
CA GLY A 54 15.29 -26.92 -4.59
C GLY A 54 16.22 -25.93 -5.30
N ALA A 55 16.12 -25.83 -6.63
CA ALA A 55 16.94 -24.89 -7.39
C ALA A 55 16.55 -23.45 -7.04
N LYS A 56 17.56 -22.67 -6.65
CA LYS A 56 17.39 -21.26 -6.28
C LYS A 56 17.96 -20.33 -7.34
N ARG A 57 17.28 -19.19 -7.53
CA ARG A 57 17.70 -18.14 -8.43
C ARG A 57 17.54 -16.77 -7.80
N LEU A 58 18.57 -15.95 -7.88
CA LEU A 58 18.50 -14.53 -7.51
C LEU A 58 17.59 -13.80 -8.50
N ILE A 59 16.59 -13.07 -7.98
CA ILE A 59 15.62 -12.32 -8.79
C ILE A 59 15.61 -10.82 -8.50
N GLY A 60 16.21 -10.39 -7.38
CA GLY A 60 16.33 -8.97 -7.04
C GLY A 60 17.47 -8.73 -6.06
N ARG A 61 18.13 -7.57 -6.16
CA ARG A 61 19.22 -7.16 -5.28
C ARG A 61 18.90 -5.85 -4.57
N SER A 62 19.38 -5.75 -3.32
CA SER A 62 19.30 -4.50 -2.53
C SER A 62 17.88 -3.94 -2.35
N TYR A 63 16.90 -4.82 -2.25
CA TYR A 63 15.51 -4.45 -1.97
C TYR A 63 15.38 -3.98 -0.51
N ARG A 64 14.44 -3.06 -0.26
CA ARG A 64 14.16 -2.54 1.08
C ARG A 64 12.74 -2.82 1.55
N THR A 65 11.90 -3.32 0.66
CA THR A 65 10.51 -3.71 0.94
C THR A 65 10.30 -5.14 0.44
N ALA A 66 9.82 -5.99 1.32
CA ALA A 66 9.56 -7.39 0.99
C ALA A 66 8.44 -7.51 -0.06
N PRO A 67 8.57 -8.47 -0.99
CA PRO A 67 7.50 -8.84 -1.89
C PRO A 67 6.21 -9.16 -1.14
N LYS A 68 5.08 -8.75 -1.70
CA LYS A 68 3.76 -9.10 -1.18
C LYS A 68 3.04 -10.00 -2.16
N TRP A 69 2.58 -11.14 -1.69
CA TRP A 69 1.80 -12.08 -2.48
C TRP A 69 0.37 -11.58 -2.68
N SER A 70 -0.16 -11.83 -3.87
CA SER A 70 -1.58 -11.66 -4.16
C SER A 70 -2.43 -12.60 -3.31
N VAL A 71 -3.69 -12.23 -3.08
CA VAL A 71 -4.60 -13.04 -2.22
C VAL A 71 -4.88 -14.44 -2.74
N ASN A 72 -4.74 -14.67 -4.05
CA ASN A 72 -4.83 -15.99 -4.67
C ASN A 72 -3.48 -16.73 -4.70
N GLY A 73 -2.41 -16.13 -4.19
CA GLY A 73 -1.07 -16.72 -4.11
C GLY A 73 -0.35 -16.95 -5.43
N LYS A 74 -0.90 -16.52 -6.56
CA LYS A 74 -0.31 -16.78 -7.88
C LYS A 74 0.87 -15.87 -8.19
N TRP A 75 0.81 -14.62 -7.72
CA TRP A 75 1.82 -13.60 -8.02
C TRP A 75 2.31 -12.93 -6.74
N ALA A 76 3.60 -12.58 -6.72
CA ALA A 76 4.14 -11.65 -5.74
C ALA A 76 4.51 -10.33 -6.40
N VAL A 77 4.14 -9.21 -5.79
CA VAL A 77 4.46 -7.87 -6.28
C VAL A 77 5.59 -7.29 -5.45
N MET A 78 6.58 -6.71 -6.11
CA MET A 78 7.78 -6.18 -5.48
C MET A 78 8.23 -4.89 -6.19
N TYR A 79 8.69 -3.93 -5.39
CA TYR A 79 9.24 -2.67 -5.89
C TYR A 79 10.77 -2.76 -5.95
N ASP A 80 11.32 -2.56 -7.14
CA ASP A 80 12.77 -2.44 -7.35
C ASP A 80 13.21 -0.99 -7.08
N PRO A 81 13.96 -0.73 -5.99
CA PRO A 81 14.32 0.63 -5.61
C PRO A 81 15.41 1.23 -6.50
N ILE A 82 16.17 0.40 -7.23
CA ILE A 82 17.25 0.86 -8.12
C ILE A 82 16.67 1.21 -9.50
N ALA A 83 15.87 0.30 -10.07
CA ALA A 83 15.18 0.55 -11.33
C ALA A 83 13.96 1.46 -11.18
N GLN A 84 13.48 1.68 -9.95
CA GLN A 84 12.31 2.50 -9.59
C GLN A 84 11.01 2.02 -10.26
N VAL A 85 10.86 0.72 -10.38
CA VAL A 85 9.71 0.07 -11.04
C VAL A 85 9.06 -0.99 -10.15
N TRP A 86 7.78 -1.24 -10.39
CA TRP A 86 7.10 -2.38 -9.81
C TRP A 86 7.20 -3.60 -10.72
N ASN A 87 7.54 -4.73 -10.14
CA ASN A 87 7.61 -6.02 -10.78
C ASN A 87 6.61 -6.99 -10.18
N LYS A 88 6.06 -7.90 -10.99
CA LYS A 88 5.40 -9.11 -10.52
C LYS A 88 6.30 -10.32 -10.71
N PHE A 89 6.26 -11.22 -9.76
CA PHE A 89 6.82 -12.56 -9.83
C PHE A 89 5.67 -13.56 -9.98
N ASP A 90 5.80 -14.46 -10.95
CA ASP A 90 4.82 -15.52 -11.20
C ASP A 90 5.25 -16.79 -10.46
N GLY A 91 4.43 -17.21 -9.47
CA GLY A 91 4.71 -18.40 -8.66
C GLY A 91 4.64 -19.72 -9.40
N ALA A 92 3.98 -19.78 -10.57
CA ALA A 92 3.92 -20.99 -11.39
C ALA A 92 5.15 -21.12 -12.31
N THR A 93 5.59 -20.01 -12.93
CA THR A 93 6.66 -20.02 -13.96
C THR A 93 8.01 -19.53 -13.44
N GLY A 94 8.05 -18.86 -12.29
CA GLY A 94 9.22 -18.21 -11.74
C GLY A 94 9.67 -16.96 -12.52
N LYS A 95 8.85 -16.43 -13.42
CA LYS A 95 9.19 -15.24 -14.21
C LYS A 95 8.98 -13.96 -13.43
N VAL A 96 9.85 -12.98 -13.67
CA VAL A 96 9.72 -11.60 -13.20
C VAL A 96 9.35 -10.71 -14.38
N VAL A 97 8.33 -9.88 -14.24
CA VAL A 97 7.85 -8.97 -15.29
C VAL A 97 7.57 -7.59 -14.71
N ASN A 98 8.04 -6.54 -15.36
CA ASN A 98 7.70 -5.16 -15.01
C ASN A 98 6.21 -4.90 -15.28
N ILE A 99 5.51 -4.33 -14.31
CA ILE A 99 4.07 -4.04 -14.36
C ILE A 99 3.74 -2.55 -14.27
N SER A 100 4.73 -1.69 -14.12
CA SER A 100 4.54 -0.23 -13.97
C SER A 100 5.03 0.59 -15.17
N ASP A 101 5.69 -0.02 -16.14
CA ASP A 101 6.35 0.66 -17.26
C ASP A 101 5.38 1.50 -18.11
N ALA A 102 4.15 1.04 -18.26
CA ALA A 102 3.12 1.71 -19.03
C ALA A 102 2.40 2.84 -18.24
N ILE A 103 2.79 3.07 -16.98
CA ILE A 103 2.22 4.13 -16.14
C ILE A 103 2.94 5.43 -16.41
N GLY A 104 2.82 6.24 -17.22
CA GLY A 104 3.60 7.46 -17.54
C GLY A 104 3.91 8.43 -16.38
N TYR A 105 3.89 7.96 -15.12
CA TYR A 105 4.18 8.73 -13.91
C TYR A 105 5.09 7.96 -12.96
N PRO A 106 5.95 8.67 -12.17
CA PRO A 106 6.78 8.05 -11.15
C PRO A 106 5.96 7.32 -10.10
N MET A 107 6.37 6.08 -9.80
CA MET A 107 5.75 5.25 -8.75
C MET A 107 6.54 5.29 -7.44
N PHE A 108 7.55 6.16 -7.36
CA PHE A 108 8.41 6.39 -6.20
C PHE A 108 8.20 7.80 -5.62
N MET A 109 8.60 7.98 -4.37
CA MET A 109 8.49 9.27 -3.68
C MET A 109 9.43 10.32 -4.32
N GLU A 110 8.88 11.19 -5.15
CA GLU A 110 9.62 12.21 -5.89
C GLU A 110 10.28 13.26 -4.97
N SER A 111 9.71 13.48 -3.78
CA SER A 111 10.22 14.40 -2.75
C SER A 111 11.19 13.74 -1.76
N TYR A 112 11.69 12.53 -2.06
CA TYR A 112 12.60 11.82 -1.16
C TYR A 112 13.99 12.45 -1.19
N ASP A 113 14.42 13.02 -0.05
CA ASP A 113 15.63 13.83 0.09
C ASP A 113 16.79 13.14 0.82
N LYS A 114 16.65 11.81 1.10
CA LYS A 114 17.71 11.05 1.78
C LYS A 114 18.70 10.45 0.77
N PRO A 115 19.99 10.25 1.15
CA PRO A 115 20.99 9.63 0.29
C PRO A 115 20.80 8.12 0.14
N ALA A 116 19.63 7.73 -0.34
CA ALA A 116 19.23 6.33 -0.57
C ALA A 116 18.22 6.27 -1.72
N PRO A 117 18.04 5.11 -2.37
CA PRO A 117 17.01 4.96 -3.39
C PRO A 117 15.63 5.31 -2.84
N ALA A 118 14.87 6.11 -3.60
CA ALA A 118 13.55 6.53 -3.21
C ALA A 118 12.59 5.33 -3.05
N PRO A 119 11.83 5.25 -1.95
CA PRO A 119 10.82 4.20 -1.78
C PRO A 119 9.61 4.43 -2.70
N ALA A 120 8.86 3.38 -2.97
CA ALA A 120 7.57 3.51 -3.64
C ALA A 120 6.54 4.19 -2.73
N TYR A 121 5.51 4.76 -3.34
CA TYR A 121 4.32 5.23 -2.60
C TYR A 121 3.53 4.09 -1.95
N GLY A 122 3.63 2.88 -2.48
CA GLY A 122 3.11 1.66 -1.85
C GLY A 122 1.94 1.00 -2.58
N ILE A 123 1.41 -0.02 -1.91
CA ILE A 123 0.26 -0.81 -2.35
C ILE A 123 -0.96 -0.37 -1.55
N ALA A 124 -2.07 -0.04 -2.23
CA ALA A 124 -3.34 0.26 -1.60
C ALA A 124 -4.10 -1.02 -1.21
N GLY A 125 -3.96 -2.08 -2.01
CA GLY A 125 -4.63 -3.36 -1.80
C GLY A 125 -4.77 -4.18 -3.07
N TRP A 126 -5.69 -5.15 -3.03
CA TRP A 126 -5.90 -6.16 -4.06
C TRP A 126 -7.38 -6.31 -4.40
N THR A 127 -7.70 -6.77 -5.60
CA THR A 127 -9.04 -7.28 -5.86
C THR A 127 -9.23 -8.64 -5.17
N ALA A 128 -10.47 -8.97 -4.80
CA ALA A 128 -10.80 -10.20 -4.07
C ALA A 128 -10.42 -11.49 -4.82
N ASP A 129 -10.41 -11.45 -6.15
CA ASP A 129 -9.94 -12.55 -6.99
C ASP A 129 -8.40 -12.64 -7.07
N GLY A 130 -7.68 -11.66 -6.51
CA GLY A 130 -6.23 -11.57 -6.53
C GLY A 130 -5.62 -11.29 -7.89
N ASN A 131 -6.41 -10.98 -8.91
CA ASN A 131 -5.95 -10.77 -10.28
C ASN A 131 -5.47 -9.34 -10.54
N ASN A 132 -5.80 -8.39 -9.64
CA ASN A 132 -5.31 -7.03 -9.75
C ASN A 132 -4.72 -6.54 -8.43
N VAL A 133 -3.73 -5.67 -8.52
CA VAL A 133 -3.18 -4.90 -7.42
C VAL A 133 -3.47 -3.42 -7.63
N PHE A 134 -3.71 -2.70 -6.54
CA PHE A 134 -3.83 -1.24 -6.55
C PHE A 134 -2.54 -0.64 -6.00
N LEU A 135 -1.87 0.17 -6.83
CA LEU A 135 -0.64 0.88 -6.49
C LEU A 135 -0.90 2.38 -6.40
N TYR A 136 -0.09 3.07 -5.60
CA TYR A 136 -0.10 4.53 -5.53
C TYR A 136 0.97 5.15 -6.43
N ASP A 137 0.63 6.25 -7.13
CA ASP A 137 1.60 7.27 -7.50
C ASP A 137 1.57 8.43 -6.46
N ALA A 138 2.14 9.59 -6.78
CA ALA A 138 2.13 10.75 -5.89
C ALA A 138 0.72 11.23 -5.50
N TYR A 139 -0.26 11.02 -6.36
CA TYR A 139 -1.61 11.59 -6.25
C TYR A 139 -2.72 10.54 -6.32
N ASP A 140 -2.62 9.61 -7.27
CA ASP A 140 -3.70 8.76 -7.73
C ASP A 140 -3.50 7.27 -7.40
N TRP A 141 -4.55 6.48 -7.62
CA TRP A 141 -4.53 5.02 -7.52
C TRP A 141 -4.50 4.40 -8.91
N TRP A 142 -3.65 3.40 -9.08
CA TRP A 142 -3.48 2.65 -10.32
C TRP A 142 -3.90 1.20 -10.11
N LYS A 143 -4.83 0.72 -10.92
CA LYS A 143 -5.23 -0.68 -10.98
C LYS A 143 -4.38 -1.39 -12.01
N ILE A 144 -3.64 -2.40 -11.58
CA ILE A 144 -2.72 -3.18 -12.41
C ILE A 144 -3.23 -4.60 -12.54
N ASP A 145 -3.47 -5.04 -13.76
CA ASP A 145 -3.82 -6.42 -14.06
C ASP A 145 -2.58 -7.33 -14.01
N LEU A 146 -2.58 -8.27 -13.08
CA LEU A 146 -1.49 -9.23 -12.90
C LEU A 146 -1.55 -10.40 -13.88
N THR A 147 -2.67 -10.62 -14.58
CA THR A 147 -2.75 -11.60 -15.66
C THR A 147 -1.95 -11.14 -16.88
N GLY A 148 -1.82 -9.83 -17.08
CA GLY A 148 -1.12 -9.21 -18.19
C GLY A 148 -1.99 -9.03 -19.45
N GLU A 149 -3.31 -9.21 -19.31
CA GLU A 149 -4.26 -9.05 -20.41
C GLU A 149 -4.65 -7.58 -20.65
N ARG A 150 -4.48 -6.73 -19.64
CA ARG A 150 -4.91 -5.33 -19.69
C ARG A 150 -3.78 -4.39 -19.30
N GLN A 151 -3.80 -3.20 -19.87
CA GLN A 151 -2.91 -2.12 -19.49
C GLN A 151 -3.28 -1.55 -18.10
N PRO A 152 -2.31 -0.93 -17.38
CA PRO A 152 -2.58 -0.18 -16.16
C PRO A 152 -3.69 0.87 -16.36
N GLU A 153 -4.62 0.94 -15.41
CA GLU A 153 -5.73 1.88 -15.41
C GLU A 153 -5.63 2.80 -14.20
N CYS A 154 -5.69 4.13 -14.41
CA CYS A 154 -5.83 5.08 -13.31
C CYS A 154 -7.25 4.98 -12.74
N LEU A 155 -7.44 4.28 -11.61
CA LEU A 155 -8.73 4.10 -10.96
C LEU A 155 -9.40 5.43 -10.63
N THR A 156 -8.63 6.38 -10.09
CA THR A 156 -9.11 7.71 -9.69
C THR A 156 -9.21 8.70 -10.85
N LYS A 157 -8.94 8.25 -12.08
CA LYS A 157 -9.09 9.02 -13.34
C LYS A 157 -8.30 10.34 -13.36
N GLY A 158 -7.16 10.35 -12.64
CA GLY A 158 -6.30 11.52 -12.53
C GLY A 158 -6.88 12.65 -11.68
N TYR A 159 -7.89 12.36 -10.88
CA TYR A 159 -8.52 13.37 -10.02
C TYR A 159 -7.52 13.99 -9.06
N GLY A 160 -6.71 13.14 -8.40
CA GLY A 160 -5.70 13.60 -7.43
C GLY A 160 -4.69 14.55 -8.06
N ARG A 161 -4.12 14.16 -9.19
CA ARG A 161 -3.13 14.96 -9.93
C ARG A 161 -3.72 16.27 -10.44
N LYS A 162 -4.92 16.21 -11.01
CA LYS A 162 -5.63 17.41 -11.52
C LYS A 162 -5.88 18.46 -10.45
N HIS A 163 -6.09 18.04 -9.20
CA HIS A 163 -6.44 18.94 -8.09
C HIS A 163 -5.31 19.12 -7.07
N GLY A 164 -4.08 18.63 -7.35
CA GLY A 164 -2.95 18.71 -6.42
C GLY A 164 -3.13 17.88 -5.14
N LYS A 165 -4.09 16.95 -5.09
CA LYS A 165 -4.48 16.21 -3.88
C LYS A 165 -3.99 14.76 -3.90
N SER A 166 -3.22 14.40 -2.90
CA SER A 166 -2.77 13.01 -2.71
C SER A 166 -3.91 12.16 -2.14
N ILE A 167 -4.31 11.11 -2.85
CA ILE A 167 -5.39 10.20 -2.44
C ILE A 167 -4.78 8.97 -1.76
N ARG A 168 -5.11 8.74 -0.49
CA ARG A 168 -4.59 7.59 0.29
C ARG A 168 -5.70 6.90 1.06
N LYS A 169 -5.60 5.60 1.19
CA LYS A 169 -6.50 4.82 2.05
C LYS A 169 -6.30 5.27 3.51
N MET A 170 -7.38 5.53 4.22
CA MET A 170 -7.32 5.81 5.64
C MET A 170 -7.37 4.51 6.44
N THR A 171 -6.47 4.38 7.40
CA THR A 171 -6.41 3.20 8.27
C THR A 171 -7.51 3.24 9.33
N SER A 172 -8.20 2.13 9.54
CA SER A 172 -9.22 1.96 10.57
C SER A 172 -9.33 0.48 10.97
N ASN A 173 -10.15 0.17 11.98
CA ASN A 173 -10.39 -1.20 12.42
C ASN A 173 -11.14 -2.07 11.38
N ILE A 174 -11.77 -1.46 10.39
CA ILE A 174 -12.45 -2.15 9.28
C ILE A 174 -11.60 -2.16 8.01
N ASP A 175 -10.36 -1.70 8.13
CA ASP A 175 -9.45 -1.60 7.00
C ASP A 175 -9.11 -2.98 6.44
N LYS A 176 -9.23 -3.10 5.13
CA LYS A 176 -8.92 -4.33 4.39
C LYS A 176 -7.95 -4.00 3.28
N ASP A 177 -7.06 -4.93 3.00
CA ASP A 177 -6.18 -4.87 1.83
C ASP A 177 -6.77 -5.61 0.62
N VAL A 178 -8.00 -6.12 0.75
CA VAL A 178 -8.70 -6.88 -0.30
C VAL A 178 -10.06 -6.26 -0.53
N PHE A 179 -10.31 -5.84 -1.76
CA PHE A 179 -11.52 -5.10 -2.14
C PHE A 179 -12.45 -5.92 -3.03
N GLN A 180 -13.73 -5.97 -2.64
CA GLN A 180 -14.79 -6.51 -3.47
C GLN A 180 -15.16 -5.51 -4.59
N LYS A 181 -15.79 -6.02 -5.64
CA LYS A 181 -16.18 -5.20 -6.81
C LYS A 181 -17.05 -3.99 -6.47
N ASP A 182 -17.91 -4.12 -5.46
CA ASP A 182 -18.85 -3.08 -5.04
C ASP A 182 -18.42 -2.39 -3.74
N GLU A 183 -17.21 -2.65 -3.28
CA GLU A 183 -16.71 -2.09 -2.04
C GLU A 183 -16.44 -0.58 -2.17
N LYS A 184 -16.60 0.08 -1.04
CA LYS A 184 -16.30 1.51 -0.90
C LYS A 184 -15.27 1.67 0.20
N VAL A 185 -14.20 2.38 -0.11
CA VAL A 185 -13.06 2.58 0.77
C VAL A 185 -13.04 4.03 1.25
N ILE A 186 -12.75 4.24 2.52
CA ILE A 186 -12.52 5.58 3.04
C ILE A 186 -11.10 6.01 2.70
N VAL A 187 -10.99 7.16 2.07
CA VAL A 187 -9.71 7.73 1.64
C VAL A 187 -9.56 9.16 2.13
N SER A 188 -8.34 9.56 2.43
CA SER A 188 -8.00 10.97 2.59
C SER A 188 -7.61 11.57 1.23
N LEU A 189 -7.98 12.81 1.04
CA LEU A 189 -7.49 13.68 -0.01
C LEU A 189 -6.72 14.82 0.66
N TRP A 190 -5.41 14.73 0.60
CA TRP A 190 -4.52 15.72 1.20
C TRP A 190 -3.99 16.69 0.15
N ASP A 191 -4.28 17.96 0.34
CA ASP A 191 -3.80 19.06 -0.50
C ASP A 191 -2.36 19.43 -0.09
N LYS A 192 -1.44 19.35 -1.03
CA LYS A 192 -0.03 19.59 -0.75
C LYS A 192 0.32 21.06 -0.56
N ASP A 193 -0.49 21.96 -1.09
CA ASP A 193 -0.21 23.40 -1.07
C ASP A 193 -0.84 24.05 0.17
N THR A 194 -2.08 23.72 0.49
CA THR A 194 -2.82 24.30 1.63
C THR A 194 -2.70 23.48 2.91
N MET A 195 -2.26 22.23 2.81
CA MET A 195 -2.24 21.24 3.90
C MET A 195 -3.65 20.85 4.40
N ASP A 196 -4.68 21.22 3.67
CA ASP A 196 -6.05 20.82 3.97
C ASP A 196 -6.26 19.33 3.69
N GLU A 197 -7.03 18.68 4.52
CA GLU A 197 -7.40 17.30 4.30
C GLU A 197 -8.91 17.14 4.14
N GLY A 198 -9.31 16.21 3.30
CA GLY A 198 -10.69 15.78 3.16
C GLY A 198 -10.82 14.28 3.36
N VAL A 199 -11.93 13.87 3.95
CA VAL A 199 -12.33 12.46 4.04
C VAL A 199 -13.35 12.16 2.96
N TYR A 200 -13.06 11.17 2.15
CA TYR A 200 -13.87 10.80 0.99
C TYR A 200 -14.15 9.30 0.98
N GLN A 201 -15.16 8.91 0.27
CA GLN A 201 -15.46 7.53 -0.07
C GLN A 201 -15.12 7.30 -1.53
N LEU A 202 -14.23 6.35 -1.80
CA LEU A 202 -13.82 5.90 -3.13
C LEU A 202 -14.48 4.55 -3.42
N ASP A 203 -15.19 4.42 -4.54
CA ASP A 203 -15.66 3.12 -5.02
C ASP A 203 -14.68 2.49 -6.04
N MET A 204 -14.84 1.20 -6.30
CA MET A 204 -13.97 0.46 -7.23
C MET A 204 -14.21 0.78 -8.71
N LYS A 205 -15.05 1.78 -9.01
CA LYS A 205 -15.23 2.41 -10.34
C LYS A 205 -14.56 3.79 -10.42
N GLY A 206 -13.86 4.19 -9.36
CA GLY A 206 -13.11 5.45 -9.28
C GLY A 206 -13.96 6.68 -8.97
N ARG A 207 -15.18 6.51 -8.47
CA ARG A 207 -16.02 7.65 -8.07
C ARG A 207 -15.69 8.06 -6.64
N LEU A 208 -15.40 9.34 -6.46
CA LEU A 208 -15.15 9.97 -5.18
C LEU A 208 -16.40 10.69 -4.69
N ARG A 209 -16.80 10.39 -3.44
CA ARG A 209 -17.86 11.10 -2.73
C ARG A 209 -17.28 11.78 -1.51
N LYS A 210 -17.35 13.10 -1.45
CA LYS A 210 -16.90 13.86 -0.29
C LYS A 210 -17.77 13.54 0.93
N LEU A 211 -17.14 13.31 2.07
CA LEU A 211 -17.79 13.10 3.36
C LEU A 211 -17.56 14.31 4.27
N MET A 212 -16.33 14.77 4.40
CA MET A 212 -15.96 16.02 5.06
C MET A 212 -14.65 16.56 4.48
N GLU A 213 -14.42 17.87 4.63
CA GLU A 213 -13.21 18.54 4.17
C GLU A 213 -13.04 19.85 4.95
N GLY A 214 -11.82 20.25 5.24
CA GLY A 214 -11.51 21.51 5.89
C GLY A 214 -10.03 21.64 6.20
N ASN A 215 -9.66 22.77 6.80
CA ASN A 215 -8.29 23.02 7.27
C ASN A 215 -8.03 22.22 8.56
N TYR A 216 -8.01 20.91 8.43
CA TYR A 216 -7.79 19.96 9.51
C TYR A 216 -7.04 18.74 9.01
N VAL A 217 -6.36 18.05 9.94
CA VAL A 217 -5.94 16.66 9.81
C VAL A 217 -6.97 15.78 10.49
N TYR A 218 -7.44 14.75 9.81
CA TYR A 218 -8.46 13.83 10.31
C TYR A 218 -7.84 12.47 10.63
N THR A 219 -8.27 11.87 11.73
CA THR A 219 -7.90 10.49 12.08
C THR A 219 -9.14 9.70 12.45
N ILE A 220 -9.39 8.59 11.78
CA ILE A 220 -10.45 7.65 12.11
C ILE A 220 -9.89 6.65 13.11
N HIS A 221 -10.52 6.53 14.29
CA HIS A 221 -10.06 5.59 15.31
C HIS A 221 -10.75 4.23 15.17
N ARG A 222 -12.07 4.25 15.09
CA ARG A 222 -12.84 3.01 15.08
C ARG A 222 -14.22 3.19 14.47
N PHE A 223 -14.68 2.20 13.71
CA PHE A 223 -16.09 1.99 13.40
C PHE A 223 -16.71 1.00 14.38
N SER A 224 -18.00 1.18 14.68
CA SER A 224 -18.77 0.18 15.41
C SER A 224 -18.83 -1.15 14.65
N ASP A 225 -19.05 -2.26 15.36
CA ASP A 225 -19.04 -3.60 14.74
C ASP A 225 -20.18 -3.78 13.71
N ASN A 226 -21.31 -3.06 13.89
CA ASN A 226 -22.40 -3.00 12.92
C ASN A 226 -22.20 -1.95 11.82
N HIS A 227 -21.06 -1.25 11.81
CA HIS A 227 -20.71 -0.21 10.84
C HIS A 227 -21.68 0.98 10.75
N GLU A 228 -22.48 1.24 11.80
CA GLU A 228 -23.41 2.38 11.80
C GLU A 228 -22.78 3.68 12.27
N TYR A 229 -21.79 3.58 13.16
CA TYR A 229 -21.13 4.72 13.80
C TYR A 229 -19.63 4.66 13.69
N CYS A 230 -18.97 5.80 13.83
CA CYS A 230 -17.52 5.88 13.93
C CYS A 230 -17.07 6.92 14.95
N VAL A 231 -15.89 6.67 15.53
CA VAL A 231 -15.15 7.60 16.37
C VAL A 231 -13.93 8.09 15.62
N TRP A 232 -13.75 9.39 15.62
CA TRP A 232 -12.68 10.06 14.89
C TRP A 232 -12.24 11.32 15.62
N ASN A 233 -11.14 11.91 15.20
CA ASN A 233 -10.75 13.25 15.62
C ASN A 233 -10.34 14.11 14.43
N ARG A 234 -10.28 15.40 14.67
CA ARG A 234 -9.65 16.40 13.82
C ARG A 234 -8.79 17.33 14.67
N GLN A 235 -7.81 17.94 14.04
CA GLN A 235 -6.97 18.95 14.65
C GLN A 235 -6.42 19.91 13.61
N ASN A 236 -6.09 21.12 14.04
CA ASN A 236 -5.29 22.08 13.30
C ASN A 236 -4.48 22.94 14.29
N VAL A 237 -3.88 24.03 13.84
CA VAL A 237 -3.05 24.90 14.69
C VAL A 237 -3.82 25.61 15.80
N SER A 238 -5.15 25.76 15.64
CA SER A 238 -6.03 26.46 16.61
C SER A 238 -7.06 25.54 17.26
N GLU A 239 -7.22 24.31 16.83
CA GLU A 239 -8.14 23.34 17.43
C GLU A 239 -7.38 22.09 17.86
N PHE A 240 -7.39 21.82 19.19
CA PHE A 240 -6.79 20.62 19.76
C PHE A 240 -7.55 19.37 19.33
N ARG A 241 -6.86 18.24 19.34
CA ARG A 241 -7.38 16.93 18.93
C ARG A 241 -8.40 16.39 19.93
N ASP A 242 -9.66 16.76 19.74
CA ASP A 242 -10.79 16.20 20.48
C ASP A 242 -11.43 15.02 19.76
N LEU A 243 -12.04 14.12 20.55
CA LEU A 243 -12.81 13.01 20.01
C LEU A 243 -14.20 13.48 19.56
N TRP A 244 -14.58 12.97 18.44
CA TRP A 244 -15.90 13.11 17.85
C TRP A 244 -16.48 11.73 17.58
N TRP A 245 -17.79 11.61 17.67
CA TRP A 245 -18.49 10.46 17.11
C TRP A 245 -19.55 10.94 16.10
N SER A 246 -19.88 10.08 15.14
CA SER A 246 -20.87 10.36 14.12
C SER A 246 -21.41 9.06 13.53
N LYS A 247 -22.37 9.15 12.59
CA LYS A 247 -22.66 8.03 11.70
C LYS A 247 -21.43 7.73 10.87
N SER A 248 -21.38 6.52 10.28
CA SER A 248 -20.24 6.06 9.46
C SER A 248 -20.05 6.86 8.16
N ASP A 249 -21.05 7.61 7.75
CA ASP A 249 -20.96 8.56 6.64
C ASP A 249 -20.51 9.95 7.08
N PHE A 250 -20.09 10.09 8.36
CA PHE A 250 -19.67 11.31 9.05
C PHE A 250 -20.77 12.37 9.21
N SER A 251 -22.03 12.00 9.00
CA SER A 251 -23.16 12.87 9.28
C SER A 251 -23.44 12.94 10.79
N ASN A 252 -24.10 14.04 11.21
CA ASN A 252 -24.48 14.31 12.60
C ASN A 252 -23.31 14.18 13.60
N PRO A 253 -22.17 14.89 13.39
CA PRO A 253 -21.02 14.80 14.28
C PRO A 253 -21.31 15.42 15.64
N VAL A 254 -20.88 14.72 16.69
CA VAL A 254 -20.99 15.19 18.08
C VAL A 254 -19.59 15.19 18.70
N LYS A 255 -19.19 16.34 19.24
CA LYS A 255 -17.94 16.47 19.99
C LYS A 255 -18.11 15.79 21.35
N VAL A 256 -17.22 14.85 21.66
CA VAL A 256 -17.30 14.01 22.88
C VAL A 256 -16.38 14.53 23.99
N THR A 257 -15.22 15.05 23.62
CA THR A 257 -14.24 15.55 24.59
C THR A 257 -13.98 17.04 24.43
N ASN A 258 -13.44 17.64 25.48
CA ASN A 258 -12.86 18.97 25.50
C ASN A 258 -11.53 18.87 26.27
N ALA A 259 -10.51 18.31 25.56
CA ALA A 259 -9.28 17.87 26.22
C ALA A 259 -8.31 19.02 26.55
N ASN A 260 -8.39 20.14 25.84
CA ASN A 260 -7.53 21.30 26.09
C ASN A 260 -8.31 22.62 26.04
N PRO A 261 -9.13 22.90 27.09
CA PRO A 261 -9.96 24.10 27.11
C PRO A 261 -9.17 25.42 27.14
N GLN A 262 -7.87 25.39 27.46
CA GLN A 262 -7.02 26.58 27.47
C GLN A 262 -6.63 27.07 26.06
N GLN A 263 -6.86 26.28 25.03
CA GLN A 263 -6.56 26.65 23.67
C GLN A 263 -7.72 27.39 22.98
N ALA A 264 -8.85 27.54 23.64
CA ALA A 264 -10.04 28.21 23.13
C ALA A 264 -9.94 29.74 23.18
#